data_c88ad4cc59c5cdefea3aebcdf238f546
#
_entry.id   c88ad4cc59c5cdefea3aebcdf238f546
#
_cell.length_a   1.000
_cell.length_b   1.000
_cell.length_c   1.000
_cell.angle_alpha   90.00
_cell.angle_beta   90.00
_cell.angle_gamma   90.00
#
_symmetry.space_group_name_H-M   'P 1'
#
loop_
_entity.id
_entity.type
_entity.pdbx_description
1 polymer ?
#
loop_
_entity_poly.entity_id
_entity_poly.type
_entity_poly.pdbx_seq_one_letter_code
_entity_poly.pdbx_strand_id
1 'polypeptide(L)'
;MESTFRTPDTSSVVVGVDGSNAARTAAMWAAAEAARRDRPLHIVYGADTDGRTLYLSAEIIDRVRANGRELLDETAKAVTDQYPGLRVSTEFSRADAVSTLHRAGALHGTIVVGNRGLGGFDSLMLGSVGLDVAAAAMTPVVIVRGLDGAEETGTVLAAIRDEHDLLYARYAACEAVLRKGSLRLLHVWNILQFVGLVVSMLDDVDEIAGRHAEALRAVTDAVRDEFPDLEVRADAEKSISVAGVLVEASRHADLLVMGGRRVPGALGITRSLGTSTHSVLHQAHCPVLLIPRTGSDFGSRP
;
A
#
# COMPACT_ATOMS: atom_id res chain seq x y z
N MET A 1 10.03 2.69 -30.68
CA MET A 1 10.61 3.47 -29.57
C MET A 1 10.21 2.69 -28.32
N GLU A 2 11.11 1.81 -27.84
CA GLU A 2 10.81 0.95 -26.69
C GLU A 2 10.64 1.84 -25.46
N SER A 3 9.42 1.93 -24.97
CA SER A 3 9.12 2.52 -23.66
C SER A 3 9.69 1.57 -22.61
N THR A 4 10.92 1.83 -22.17
CA THR A 4 11.53 1.13 -21.04
C THR A 4 10.92 1.64 -19.74
N PHE A 5 9.64 1.32 -19.49
CA PHE A 5 9.11 1.40 -18.14
C PHE A 5 9.82 0.31 -17.33
N ARG A 6 10.87 0.71 -16.62
CA ARG A 6 11.44 -0.11 -15.57
C ARG A 6 10.48 -0.09 -14.41
N THR A 7 9.76 -1.18 -14.17
CA THR A 7 9.17 -1.45 -12.84
C THR A 7 10.26 -1.14 -11.82
N PRO A 8 10.00 -0.31 -10.82
CA PRO A 8 11.01 -0.07 -9.79
C PRO A 8 11.49 -1.40 -9.28
N ASP A 9 12.80 -1.61 -9.33
CA ASP A 9 13.46 -2.85 -8.91
C ASP A 9 13.32 -2.94 -7.39
N THR A 10 12.18 -3.43 -6.94
CA THR A 10 11.95 -3.80 -5.56
C THR A 10 12.67 -5.12 -5.35
N SER A 11 13.94 -5.05 -5.03
CA SER A 11 14.85 -6.19 -4.97
C SER A 11 14.42 -7.25 -3.96
N SER A 12 13.59 -6.90 -2.97
CA SER A 12 13.05 -7.81 -1.96
C SER A 12 11.69 -7.35 -1.44
N VAL A 13 11.01 -8.24 -0.73
CA VAL A 13 9.84 -7.91 0.10
C VAL A 13 10.29 -7.85 1.54
N VAL A 14 9.97 -6.76 2.24
CA VAL A 14 10.28 -6.57 3.66
C VAL A 14 8.99 -6.68 4.45
N VAL A 15 8.95 -7.48 5.52
CA VAL A 15 7.76 -7.56 6.39
C VAL A 15 8.11 -7.28 7.84
N GLY A 16 7.32 -6.43 8.50
CA GLY A 16 7.40 -6.16 9.93
C GLY A 16 6.57 -7.15 10.74
N VAL A 17 7.16 -7.71 11.79
CA VAL A 17 6.47 -8.62 12.71
C VAL A 17 6.59 -8.13 14.15
N ASP A 18 5.52 -8.36 14.94
CA ASP A 18 5.42 -8.01 16.36
C ASP A 18 4.82 -9.13 17.23
N GLY A 19 4.48 -10.27 16.61
CA GLY A 19 3.81 -11.40 17.27
C GLY A 19 2.29 -11.37 17.22
N SER A 20 1.68 -10.30 16.70
CA SER A 20 0.22 -10.24 16.49
C SER A 20 -0.25 -11.17 15.37
N ASN A 21 -1.53 -11.55 15.39
CA ASN A 21 -2.12 -12.33 14.29
C ASN A 21 -2.08 -11.56 12.97
N ALA A 22 -2.29 -10.25 12.99
CA ALA A 22 -2.21 -9.42 11.80
C ALA A 22 -0.80 -9.39 11.19
N ALA A 23 0.25 -9.37 12.02
CA ALA A 23 1.63 -9.45 11.55
C ALA A 23 1.96 -10.84 10.98
N ARG A 24 1.41 -11.92 11.57
CA ARG A 24 1.54 -13.28 11.01
C ARG A 24 0.87 -13.39 9.64
N THR A 25 -0.36 -12.88 9.51
CA THR A 25 -1.07 -12.81 8.22
C THR A 25 -0.27 -12.00 7.20
N ALA A 26 0.30 -10.87 7.62
CA ALA A 26 1.14 -10.04 6.76
C ALA A 26 2.42 -10.76 6.32
N ALA A 27 3.05 -11.53 7.21
CA ALA A 27 4.24 -12.32 6.88
C ALA A 27 3.94 -13.41 5.85
N MET A 28 2.81 -14.10 5.97
CA MET A 28 2.39 -15.12 5.00
C MET A 28 2.02 -14.51 3.65
N TRP A 29 1.30 -13.37 3.66
CA TRP A 29 1.02 -12.61 2.44
C TRP A 29 2.31 -12.14 1.75
N ALA A 30 3.27 -11.59 2.53
CA ALA A 30 4.56 -11.14 2.02
C ALA A 30 5.39 -12.29 1.43
N ALA A 31 5.32 -13.49 2.03
CA ALA A 31 5.96 -14.69 1.53
C ALA A 31 5.37 -15.14 0.17
N ALA A 32 4.03 -15.15 0.05
CA ALA A 32 3.35 -15.42 -1.22
C ALA A 32 3.75 -14.41 -2.30
N GLU A 33 3.84 -13.13 -1.93
CA GLU A 33 4.23 -12.05 -2.84
C GLU A 33 5.69 -12.15 -3.26
N ALA A 34 6.60 -12.46 -2.33
CA ALA A 34 8.01 -12.69 -2.62
C ALA A 34 8.22 -13.90 -3.54
N ALA A 35 7.50 -15.01 -3.28
CA ALA A 35 7.53 -16.21 -4.12
C ALA A 35 6.98 -15.93 -5.53
N ARG A 36 5.87 -15.19 -5.65
CA ARG A 36 5.26 -14.80 -6.94
C ARG A 36 6.22 -13.98 -7.79
N ARG A 37 7.06 -13.16 -7.18
CA ARG A 37 8.05 -12.29 -7.84
C ARG A 37 9.42 -12.93 -8.03
N ASP A 38 9.64 -14.15 -7.50
CA ASP A 38 10.96 -14.77 -7.40
C ASP A 38 11.98 -13.84 -6.70
N ARG A 39 11.57 -13.25 -5.58
CA ARG A 39 12.37 -12.31 -4.78
C ARG A 39 12.54 -12.82 -3.34
N PRO A 40 13.64 -12.44 -2.66
CA PRO A 40 13.82 -12.81 -1.25
C PRO A 40 12.82 -12.07 -0.35
N LEU A 41 12.50 -12.71 0.78
CA LEU A 41 11.74 -12.12 1.88
C LEU A 41 12.70 -11.73 3.01
N HIS A 42 12.56 -10.51 3.51
CA HIS A 42 13.27 -10.00 4.67
C HIS A 42 12.29 -9.72 5.80
N ILE A 43 12.40 -10.48 6.91
CA ILE A 43 11.51 -10.37 8.08
C ILE A 43 12.22 -9.53 9.14
N VAL A 44 11.59 -8.45 9.60
CA VAL A 44 12.20 -7.52 10.54
C VAL A 44 11.37 -7.37 11.82
N TYR A 45 12.09 -7.23 12.95
CA TYR A 45 11.51 -6.90 14.25
C TYR A 45 12.21 -5.67 14.83
N GLY A 46 11.47 -4.61 15.13
CA GLY A 46 11.96 -3.39 15.79
C GLY A 46 11.59 -3.39 17.26
N ALA A 47 12.59 -3.47 18.13
CA ALA A 47 12.41 -3.68 19.58
C ALA A 47 12.24 -2.39 20.39
N ASP A 48 12.54 -1.21 19.79
CA ASP A 48 12.51 0.10 20.46
C ASP A 48 13.26 0.13 21.80
N THR A 49 14.39 -0.61 21.88
CA THR A 49 15.18 -0.70 23.12
C THR A 49 16.18 0.44 23.25
N ASP A 50 16.63 1.06 22.17
CA ASP A 50 17.60 2.17 22.20
C ASP A 50 16.95 3.45 22.77
N GLY A 51 15.70 3.73 22.42
CA GLY A 51 14.94 4.87 22.95
C GLY A 51 14.51 4.70 24.42
N ARG A 52 14.49 3.48 24.94
CA ARG A 52 13.98 3.15 26.29
C ARG A 52 15.03 2.70 27.29
N THR A 53 16.30 2.68 26.93
CA THR A 53 17.41 2.22 27.80
C THR A 53 17.49 2.98 29.14
N LEU A 54 17.02 4.21 29.20
CA LEU A 54 16.98 5.01 30.43
C LEU A 54 15.85 4.60 31.41
N TYR A 55 14.85 3.84 30.92
CA TYR A 55 13.62 3.53 31.66
C TYR A 55 13.42 2.03 31.91
N LEU A 56 14.20 1.17 31.26
CA LEU A 56 14.08 -0.28 31.37
C LEU A 56 15.34 -0.87 32.01
N SER A 57 15.15 -1.88 32.89
CA SER A 57 16.31 -2.64 33.41
C SER A 57 16.97 -3.48 32.31
N ALA A 58 18.24 -3.79 32.50
CA ALA A 58 19.00 -4.66 31.56
C ALA A 58 18.30 -6.01 31.36
N GLU A 59 17.73 -6.59 32.42
CA GLU A 59 16.99 -7.86 32.35
C GLU A 59 15.76 -7.78 31.46
N ILE A 60 15.00 -6.68 31.53
CA ILE A 60 13.84 -6.46 30.65
C ILE A 60 14.29 -6.32 29.19
N ILE A 61 15.36 -5.57 28.94
CA ILE A 61 15.93 -5.40 27.60
C ILE A 61 16.38 -6.75 27.03
N ASP A 62 17.05 -7.57 27.81
CA ASP A 62 17.52 -8.89 27.36
C ASP A 62 16.35 -9.84 27.10
N ARG A 63 15.28 -9.76 27.90
CA ARG A 63 14.04 -10.53 27.63
C ARG A 63 13.37 -10.10 26.34
N VAL A 64 13.24 -8.80 26.07
CA VAL A 64 12.71 -8.27 24.81
C VAL A 64 13.53 -8.75 23.62
N ARG A 65 14.85 -8.76 23.75
CA ARG A 65 15.76 -9.26 22.70
C ARG A 65 15.59 -10.75 22.45
N ALA A 66 15.49 -11.56 23.51
CA ALA A 66 15.28 -12.99 23.39
C ALA A 66 13.96 -13.31 22.69
N ASN A 67 12.86 -12.72 23.17
CA ASN A 67 11.52 -12.93 22.59
C ASN A 67 11.45 -12.45 21.13
N GLY A 68 12.10 -11.32 20.81
CA GLY A 68 12.08 -10.81 19.42
C GLY A 68 12.85 -11.72 18.46
N ARG A 69 13.93 -12.36 18.89
CA ARG A 69 14.66 -13.35 18.07
C ARG A 69 13.87 -14.64 17.90
N GLU A 70 13.29 -15.14 18.99
CA GLU A 70 12.41 -16.31 18.94
C GLU A 70 11.25 -16.12 17.96
N LEU A 71 10.56 -14.95 18.01
CA LEU A 71 9.51 -14.59 17.07
C LEU A 71 9.99 -14.57 15.62
N LEU A 72 11.18 -14.03 15.36
CA LEU A 72 11.78 -14.02 14.02
C LEU A 72 12.05 -15.44 13.52
N ASP A 73 12.60 -16.30 14.36
CA ASP A 73 12.91 -17.69 14.03
C ASP A 73 11.63 -18.51 13.77
N GLU A 74 10.61 -18.35 14.64
CA GLU A 74 9.29 -18.97 14.45
C GLU A 74 8.62 -18.52 13.15
N THR A 75 8.66 -17.20 12.86
CA THR A 75 8.06 -16.66 11.64
C THR A 75 8.80 -17.14 10.40
N ALA A 76 10.13 -17.12 10.42
CA ALA A 76 10.94 -17.62 9.31
C ALA A 76 10.69 -19.11 9.06
N LYS A 77 10.58 -19.89 10.13
CA LYS A 77 10.24 -21.32 10.04
C LYS A 77 8.88 -21.53 9.41
N ALA A 78 7.84 -20.83 9.87
CA ALA A 78 6.49 -20.95 9.32
C ALA A 78 6.44 -20.60 7.82
N VAL A 79 7.19 -19.56 7.42
CA VAL A 79 7.31 -19.17 6.01
C VAL A 79 8.03 -20.24 5.19
N THR A 80 9.17 -20.75 5.66
CA THR A 80 9.96 -21.75 4.93
C THR A 80 9.26 -23.11 4.85
N ASP A 81 8.47 -23.47 5.84
CA ASP A 81 7.65 -24.68 5.82
C ASP A 81 6.58 -24.60 4.70
N GLN A 82 5.99 -23.41 4.46
CA GLN A 82 4.98 -23.22 3.41
C GLN A 82 5.59 -22.89 2.02
N TYR A 83 6.74 -22.24 1.99
CA TYR A 83 7.46 -21.84 0.77
C TYR A 83 8.92 -22.34 0.79
N PRO A 84 9.19 -23.64 0.63
CA PRO A 84 10.53 -24.23 0.83
C PRO A 84 11.62 -23.65 -0.10
N GLY A 85 11.23 -23.07 -1.25
CA GLY A 85 12.16 -22.47 -2.21
C GLY A 85 12.44 -20.99 -1.98
N LEU A 86 11.74 -20.35 -1.03
CA LEU A 86 11.86 -18.92 -0.80
C LEU A 86 13.13 -18.61 0.01
N ARG A 87 13.92 -17.65 -0.47
CA ARG A 87 15.06 -17.11 0.28
C ARG A 87 14.56 -16.17 1.36
N VAL A 88 14.72 -16.59 2.62
CA VAL A 88 14.26 -15.84 3.80
C VAL A 88 15.46 -15.36 4.60
N SER A 89 15.44 -14.12 5.05
CA SER A 89 16.38 -13.55 5.99
C SER A 89 15.65 -12.82 7.11
N THR A 90 16.25 -12.74 8.28
CA THR A 90 15.68 -12.12 9.47
C THR A 90 16.58 -11.01 10.00
N GLU A 91 15.98 -9.96 10.56
CA GLU A 91 16.70 -8.88 11.21
C GLU A 91 16.02 -8.49 12.52
N PHE A 92 16.78 -8.58 13.62
CA PHE A 92 16.43 -7.96 14.89
C PHE A 92 17.06 -6.56 14.97
N SER A 93 16.23 -5.52 15.14
CA SER A 93 16.67 -4.14 15.30
C SER A 93 16.39 -3.63 16.71
N ARG A 94 17.32 -2.85 17.25
CA ARG A 94 17.15 -2.15 18.55
C ARG A 94 16.38 -0.85 18.42
N ALA A 95 16.28 -0.33 17.19
CA ALA A 95 15.48 0.84 16.88
C ALA A 95 13.97 0.53 16.93
N ASP A 96 13.15 1.55 16.89
CA ASP A 96 11.69 1.41 16.78
C ASP A 96 11.28 0.76 15.45
N ALA A 97 10.04 0.26 15.40
CA ALA A 97 9.53 -0.48 14.25
C ALA A 97 9.46 0.39 12.97
N VAL A 98 9.06 1.67 13.07
CA VAL A 98 8.91 2.56 11.92
C VAL A 98 10.26 2.86 11.28
N SER A 99 11.25 3.26 12.09
CA SER A 99 12.61 3.51 11.64
C SER A 99 13.26 2.26 11.04
N THR A 100 13.05 1.09 11.66
CA THR A 100 13.54 -0.20 11.17
C THR A 100 12.97 -0.53 9.80
N LEU A 101 11.65 -0.44 9.64
CA LEU A 101 10.95 -0.74 8.39
C LEU A 101 11.36 0.21 7.26
N HIS A 102 11.46 1.52 7.53
CA HIS A 102 11.92 2.49 6.52
C HIS A 102 13.35 2.23 6.07
N ARG A 103 14.25 1.93 7.00
CA ARG A 103 15.63 1.58 6.68
C ARG A 103 15.71 0.29 5.86
N ALA A 104 15.01 -0.75 6.27
CA ALA A 104 14.97 -2.02 5.55
C ALA A 104 14.31 -1.84 4.17
N GLY A 105 13.21 -1.08 4.06
CA GLY A 105 12.54 -0.78 2.79
C GLY A 105 13.42 -0.01 1.82
N ALA A 106 14.19 0.98 2.31
CA ALA A 106 15.13 1.74 1.48
C ALA A 106 16.24 0.87 0.88
N LEU A 107 16.65 -0.18 1.61
CA LEU A 107 17.70 -1.12 1.19
C LEU A 107 17.17 -2.25 0.32
N HIS A 108 15.94 -2.70 0.57
CA HIS A 108 15.42 -3.97 0.06
C HIS A 108 14.17 -3.84 -0.80
N GLY A 109 13.37 -2.78 -0.68
CA GLY A 109 12.21 -2.56 -1.56
C GLY A 109 10.87 -2.45 -0.84
N THR A 110 9.84 -3.20 -1.27
CA THR A 110 8.46 -3.06 -0.78
C THR A 110 8.33 -3.45 0.69
N ILE A 111 7.76 -2.54 1.49
CA ILE A 111 7.45 -2.79 2.90
C ILE A 111 6.04 -3.38 3.02
N VAL A 112 5.89 -4.42 3.84
CA VAL A 112 4.61 -5.06 4.17
C VAL A 112 4.39 -5.00 5.67
N VAL A 113 3.21 -4.56 6.10
CA VAL A 113 2.81 -4.55 7.50
C VAL A 113 1.37 -5.02 7.65
N GLY A 114 1.04 -5.59 8.80
CA GLY A 114 -0.34 -5.89 9.17
C GLY A 114 -1.15 -4.63 9.46
N ASN A 115 -2.46 -4.74 9.37
CA ASN A 115 -3.35 -3.64 9.70
C ASN A 115 -3.38 -3.30 11.20
N ARG A 116 -2.87 -4.18 12.08
CA ARG A 116 -2.82 -4.01 13.54
C ARG A 116 -1.57 -4.61 14.15
N GLY A 117 -1.24 -4.19 15.39
CA GLY A 117 -0.23 -4.76 16.25
C GLY A 117 -0.83 -5.25 17.58
N LEU A 118 0.03 -5.63 18.54
CA LEU A 118 -0.34 -6.19 19.85
C LEU A 118 -1.20 -5.28 20.73
N GLY A 119 -1.20 -3.96 20.51
CA GLY A 119 -1.88 -2.97 21.36
C GLY A 119 -3.28 -2.53 20.90
N GLY A 120 -3.84 -3.15 19.86
CA GLY A 120 -5.09 -2.69 19.25
C GLY A 120 -6.35 -3.22 19.94
N PHE A 121 -7.28 -2.33 20.29
CA PHE A 121 -8.66 -2.72 20.59
C PHE A 121 -9.33 -3.29 19.34
N ASP A 122 -10.38 -4.12 19.48
CA ASP A 122 -11.14 -4.79 18.39
C ASP A 122 -11.87 -3.84 17.41
N SER A 123 -11.51 -2.55 17.40
CA SER A 123 -12.03 -1.59 16.45
C SER A 123 -11.32 -1.72 15.08
N LEU A 124 -12.02 -1.38 13.99
CA LEU A 124 -11.59 -1.48 12.60
C LEU A 124 -10.39 -0.56 12.21
N MET A 125 -9.67 0.02 13.18
CA MET A 125 -8.67 1.05 12.92
C MET A 125 -7.28 0.46 12.61
N LEU A 126 -6.56 1.09 11.69
CA LEU A 126 -5.16 0.81 11.37
C LEU A 126 -4.27 1.15 12.59
N GLY A 127 -3.31 0.28 12.89
CA GLY A 127 -2.33 0.51 13.96
C GLY A 127 -1.38 1.67 13.66
N SER A 128 -0.82 2.28 14.72
CA SER A 128 0.08 3.44 14.61
C SER A 128 1.31 3.16 13.73
N VAL A 129 1.95 2.00 13.88
CA VAL A 129 3.11 1.62 13.06
C VAL A 129 2.75 1.59 11.58
N GLY A 130 1.63 0.93 11.20
CA GLY A 130 1.17 0.88 9.82
C GLY A 130 0.87 2.26 9.24
N LEU A 131 0.24 3.13 10.05
CA LEU A 131 -0.08 4.50 9.65
C LEU A 131 1.19 5.35 9.46
N ASP A 132 2.12 5.29 10.41
CA ASP A 132 3.36 6.08 10.38
C ASP A 132 4.29 5.62 9.23
N VAL A 133 4.38 4.29 9.00
CA VAL A 133 5.11 3.73 7.87
C VAL A 133 4.52 4.20 6.55
N ALA A 134 3.19 4.14 6.38
CA ALA A 134 2.50 4.59 5.17
C ALA A 134 2.65 6.09 4.93
N ALA A 135 2.54 6.92 6.00
CA ALA A 135 2.63 8.37 5.89
C ALA A 135 4.03 8.88 5.52
N ALA A 136 5.07 8.17 5.99
CA ALA A 136 6.47 8.55 5.75
C ALA A 136 7.14 7.76 4.61
N ALA A 137 6.40 6.90 3.90
CA ALA A 137 6.94 5.99 2.91
C ALA A 137 7.73 6.68 1.78
N MET A 138 8.91 6.16 1.50
CA MET A 138 9.75 6.51 0.34
C MET A 138 9.80 5.36 -0.67
N THR A 139 9.35 4.18 -0.28
CA THR A 139 9.22 2.95 -1.06
C THR A 139 7.78 2.48 -1.02
N PRO A 140 7.32 1.59 -1.93
CA PRO A 140 5.98 1.03 -1.87
C PRO A 140 5.69 0.38 -0.51
N VAL A 141 4.49 0.61 0.02
CA VAL A 141 4.04 0.05 1.30
C VAL A 141 2.73 -0.69 1.10
N VAL A 142 2.66 -1.92 1.57
CA VAL A 142 1.43 -2.71 1.60
C VAL A 142 0.91 -2.82 3.03
N ILE A 143 -0.33 -2.43 3.22
CA ILE A 143 -1.09 -2.72 4.44
C ILE A 143 -1.93 -3.95 4.19
N VAL A 144 -1.59 -5.06 4.85
CA VAL A 144 -2.31 -6.34 4.70
C VAL A 144 -3.54 -6.35 5.59
N ARG A 145 -4.71 -6.62 4.98
CA ARG A 145 -6.02 -6.69 5.64
C ARG A 145 -7.01 -7.47 4.78
N GLY A 146 -8.16 -7.83 5.34
CA GLY A 146 -9.29 -8.39 4.59
C GLY A 146 -9.06 -9.77 3.99
N LEU A 147 -8.13 -10.55 4.52
CA LEU A 147 -7.81 -11.90 4.02
C LEU A 147 -8.59 -13.03 4.71
N ASP A 148 -9.47 -12.69 5.66
CA ASP A 148 -10.20 -13.69 6.45
C ASP A 148 -11.27 -14.36 5.58
N GLY A 149 -10.91 -15.50 4.96
CA GLY A 149 -11.83 -16.34 4.17
C GLY A 149 -12.23 -15.76 2.81
N ALA A 150 -11.55 -14.71 2.33
CA ALA A 150 -11.81 -14.17 1.00
C ALA A 150 -11.25 -15.09 -0.09
N GLU A 151 -12.10 -15.46 -1.07
CA GLU A 151 -11.65 -16.11 -2.29
C GLU A 151 -10.93 -15.10 -3.18
N GLU A 152 -9.86 -15.55 -3.87
CA GLU A 152 -9.18 -14.72 -4.87
C GLU A 152 -10.15 -14.37 -5.99
N THR A 153 -10.32 -13.07 -6.26
CA THR A 153 -11.21 -12.55 -7.32
C THR A 153 -10.51 -12.48 -8.67
N GLY A 154 -9.19 -12.59 -8.68
CA GLY A 154 -8.35 -12.39 -9.86
C GLY A 154 -8.31 -10.91 -10.31
N THR A 155 -8.70 -9.96 -9.47
CA THR A 155 -8.77 -8.55 -9.85
C THR A 155 -7.84 -7.68 -9.03
N VAL A 156 -7.03 -6.87 -9.71
CA VAL A 156 -6.31 -5.74 -9.09
C VAL A 156 -7.08 -4.46 -9.37
N LEU A 157 -7.39 -3.70 -8.31
CA LEU A 157 -8.08 -2.42 -8.38
C LEU A 157 -7.06 -1.28 -8.28
N ALA A 158 -7.10 -0.31 -9.19
CA ALA A 158 -6.31 0.91 -9.12
C ALA A 158 -7.20 2.14 -8.94
N ALA A 159 -6.94 2.94 -7.91
CA ALA A 159 -7.60 4.22 -7.72
C ALA A 159 -6.88 5.30 -8.54
N ILE A 160 -7.57 5.83 -9.55
CA ILE A 160 -7.08 6.86 -10.47
C ILE A 160 -7.78 8.19 -10.15
N ARG A 161 -7.04 9.29 -10.01
CA ARG A 161 -7.58 10.63 -9.75
C ARG A 161 -7.56 11.51 -10.99
N ASP A 162 -6.50 11.40 -11.77
CA ASP A 162 -6.26 12.23 -12.95
C ASP A 162 -5.25 11.53 -13.89
N GLU A 163 -4.95 12.16 -15.01
CA GLU A 163 -4.01 11.65 -16.01
C GLU A 163 -2.56 11.50 -15.51
N HIS A 164 -2.18 12.15 -14.41
CA HIS A 164 -0.86 12.02 -13.82
C HIS A 164 -0.69 10.75 -12.97
N ASP A 165 -1.78 10.03 -12.72
CA ASP A 165 -1.75 8.78 -11.96
C ASP A 165 -1.37 7.55 -12.84
N LEU A 166 -0.87 7.76 -14.07
CA LEU A 166 -0.40 6.70 -14.97
C LEU A 166 0.65 5.79 -14.31
N LEU A 167 1.54 6.35 -13.48
CA LEU A 167 2.50 5.55 -12.72
C LEU A 167 1.81 4.50 -11.84
N TYR A 168 0.75 4.87 -11.14
CA TYR A 168 0.02 3.95 -10.26
C TYR A 168 -0.76 2.91 -11.05
N ALA A 169 -1.33 3.30 -12.20
CA ALA A 169 -1.98 2.39 -13.12
C ALA A 169 -1.00 1.34 -13.67
N ARG A 170 0.23 1.73 -14.03
CA ARG A 170 1.30 0.82 -14.45
C ARG A 170 1.71 -0.16 -13.35
N TYR A 171 1.87 0.32 -12.10
CA TYR A 171 2.11 -0.57 -10.96
C TYR A 171 1.00 -1.59 -10.82
N ALA A 172 -0.25 -1.15 -10.88
CA ALA A 172 -1.40 -2.04 -10.77
C ALA A 172 -1.47 -3.03 -11.93
N ALA A 173 -1.11 -2.63 -13.16
CA ALA A 173 -1.02 -3.52 -14.31
C ALA A 173 0.04 -4.60 -14.11
N CYS A 174 1.24 -4.23 -13.64
CA CYS A 174 2.28 -5.21 -13.28
C CYS A 174 1.79 -6.19 -12.20
N GLU A 175 1.06 -5.70 -11.18
CA GLU A 175 0.48 -6.54 -10.14
C GLU A 175 -0.58 -7.51 -10.70
N ALA A 176 -1.42 -7.06 -11.62
CA ALA A 176 -2.42 -7.89 -12.28
C ALA A 176 -1.77 -8.99 -13.15
N VAL A 177 -0.74 -8.64 -13.93
CA VAL A 177 0.03 -9.60 -14.73
C VAL A 177 0.70 -10.66 -13.84
N LEU A 178 1.34 -10.24 -12.73
CA LEU A 178 1.97 -11.16 -11.77
C LEU A 178 0.97 -12.13 -11.15
N ARG A 179 -0.28 -11.72 -10.96
CA ARG A 179 -1.38 -12.54 -10.42
C ARG A 179 -2.12 -13.33 -11.50
N LYS A 180 -1.77 -13.15 -12.78
CA LYS A 180 -2.51 -13.71 -13.93
C LYS A 180 -4.00 -13.34 -13.88
N GLY A 181 -4.28 -12.15 -13.40
CA GLY A 181 -5.62 -11.60 -13.19
C GLY A 181 -5.93 -10.45 -14.14
N SER A 182 -6.97 -9.70 -13.80
CA SER A 182 -7.44 -8.51 -14.53
C SER A 182 -7.13 -7.22 -13.76
N LEU A 183 -7.15 -6.09 -14.46
CA LEU A 183 -6.99 -4.76 -13.89
C LEU A 183 -8.32 -4.00 -13.98
N ARG A 184 -8.76 -3.43 -12.86
CA ARG A 184 -9.84 -2.45 -12.81
C ARG A 184 -9.30 -1.07 -12.45
N LEU A 185 -9.39 -0.12 -13.38
CA LEU A 185 -9.10 1.29 -13.15
C LEU A 185 -10.37 1.99 -12.69
N LEU A 186 -10.39 2.53 -11.48
CA LEU A 186 -11.55 3.19 -10.90
C LEU A 186 -11.23 4.66 -10.63
N HIS A 187 -11.93 5.54 -11.33
CA HIS A 187 -11.89 6.97 -11.12
C HIS A 187 -13.15 7.42 -10.37
N VAL A 188 -12.98 7.94 -9.15
CA VAL A 188 -14.09 8.45 -8.35
C VAL A 188 -13.92 9.96 -8.17
N TRP A 189 -14.91 10.73 -8.59
CA TRP A 189 -14.89 12.17 -8.46
C TRP A 189 -16.04 12.69 -7.59
N ASN A 190 -15.75 13.77 -6.83
CA ASN A 190 -16.69 14.31 -5.86
C ASN A 190 -17.36 15.57 -6.41
N ILE A 191 -18.69 15.52 -6.52
CA ILE A 191 -19.49 16.64 -7.00
C ILE A 191 -19.47 17.84 -6.04
N LEU A 192 -19.31 17.61 -4.74
CA LEU A 192 -19.35 18.69 -3.75
C LEU A 192 -18.13 19.61 -3.81
N GLN A 193 -17.02 19.20 -4.43
CA GLN A 193 -15.87 20.08 -4.65
C GLN A 193 -16.21 21.26 -5.59
N PHE A 194 -17.25 21.13 -6.39
CA PHE A 194 -17.70 22.13 -7.35
C PHE A 194 -18.89 22.96 -6.87
N VAL A 195 -19.62 22.50 -5.85
CA VAL A 195 -20.80 23.20 -5.29
C VAL A 195 -20.42 24.50 -4.54
N GLY A 196 -19.16 24.67 -4.13
CA GLY A 196 -18.67 25.90 -3.50
C GLY A 196 -18.38 27.06 -4.46
N LEU A 197 -18.35 26.81 -5.77
CA LEU A 197 -18.12 27.80 -6.83
C LEU A 197 -19.33 27.82 -7.77
N VAL A 198 -20.39 28.53 -7.37
CA VAL A 198 -21.55 28.84 -8.19
C VAL A 198 -22.37 27.62 -8.65
N VAL A 199 -23.49 27.40 -7.98
CA VAL A 199 -24.63 26.65 -8.52
C VAL A 199 -25.15 27.41 -9.74
N SER A 200 -24.64 27.11 -10.92
CA SER A 200 -25.30 27.49 -12.15
C SER A 200 -25.17 26.35 -13.17
N MET A 201 -26.32 25.74 -13.38
CA MET A 201 -26.76 24.94 -14.50
C MET A 201 -26.30 23.48 -14.58
N LEU A 202 -27.25 22.61 -14.89
CA LEU A 202 -27.12 21.18 -15.18
C LEU A 202 -26.12 20.89 -16.32
N ASP A 203 -25.88 21.85 -17.19
CA ASP A 203 -24.97 21.78 -18.34
C ASP A 203 -23.47 21.64 -17.88
N ASP A 204 -23.09 22.25 -16.75
CA ASP A 204 -21.74 22.19 -16.23
C ASP A 204 -21.35 20.77 -15.68
N VAL A 205 -22.33 19.98 -15.24
CA VAL A 205 -22.11 18.65 -14.69
C VAL A 205 -21.71 17.65 -15.77
N ASP A 206 -22.32 17.73 -16.95
CA ASP A 206 -21.99 16.82 -18.07
C ASP A 206 -20.61 17.15 -18.64
N GLU A 207 -20.21 18.41 -18.70
CA GLU A 207 -18.88 18.83 -19.12
C GLU A 207 -17.81 18.36 -18.11
N ILE A 208 -18.09 18.49 -16.81
CA ILE A 208 -17.22 18.00 -15.75
C ILE A 208 -17.07 16.47 -15.85
N ALA A 209 -18.16 15.74 -16.00
CA ALA A 209 -18.16 14.29 -16.19
C ALA A 209 -17.35 13.88 -17.43
N GLY A 210 -17.50 14.64 -18.53
CA GLY A 210 -16.73 14.43 -19.77
C GLY A 210 -15.21 14.54 -19.54
N ARG A 211 -14.75 15.57 -18.84
CA ARG A 211 -13.33 15.76 -18.51
C ARG A 211 -12.79 14.62 -17.64
N HIS A 212 -13.54 14.16 -16.65
CA HIS A 212 -13.16 13.01 -15.83
C HIS A 212 -13.08 11.71 -16.61
N ALA A 213 -14.03 11.49 -17.53
CA ALA A 213 -14.01 10.31 -18.41
C ALA A 213 -12.84 10.35 -19.40
N GLU A 214 -12.48 11.54 -19.91
CA GLU A 214 -11.34 11.73 -20.81
C GLU A 214 -10.00 11.47 -20.11
N ALA A 215 -9.81 11.98 -18.91
CA ALA A 215 -8.63 11.72 -18.11
C ALA A 215 -8.45 10.21 -17.80
N LEU A 216 -9.53 9.52 -17.42
CA LEU A 216 -9.48 8.07 -17.21
C LEU A 216 -9.18 7.31 -18.51
N ARG A 217 -9.77 7.75 -19.64
CA ARG A 217 -9.52 7.13 -20.96
C ARG A 217 -8.06 7.24 -21.33
N ALA A 218 -7.43 8.40 -21.17
CA ALA A 218 -6.01 8.59 -21.48
C ALA A 218 -5.10 7.62 -20.70
N VAL A 219 -5.36 7.43 -19.39
CA VAL A 219 -4.65 6.45 -18.56
C VAL A 219 -4.92 5.03 -19.04
N THR A 220 -6.17 4.70 -19.36
CA THR A 220 -6.59 3.37 -19.78
C THR A 220 -5.93 2.97 -21.11
N ASP A 221 -5.93 3.88 -22.09
CA ASP A 221 -5.35 3.63 -23.40
C ASP A 221 -3.82 3.43 -23.29
N ALA A 222 -3.14 4.27 -22.50
CA ALA A 222 -1.72 4.10 -22.24
C ALA A 222 -1.37 2.77 -21.56
N VAL A 223 -2.21 2.29 -20.63
CA VAL A 223 -2.02 0.98 -19.99
C VAL A 223 -2.26 -0.16 -20.99
N ARG A 224 -3.31 -0.09 -21.82
CA ARG A 224 -3.60 -1.11 -22.84
C ARG A 224 -2.52 -1.21 -23.90
N ASP A 225 -1.94 -0.09 -24.29
CA ASP A 225 -0.82 -0.05 -25.24
C ASP A 225 0.44 -0.73 -24.69
N GLU A 226 0.70 -0.59 -23.37
CA GLU A 226 1.85 -1.17 -22.71
C GLU A 226 1.64 -2.64 -22.29
N PHE A 227 0.39 -3.04 -22.01
CA PHE A 227 0.00 -4.38 -21.53
C PHE A 227 -1.12 -4.97 -22.39
N PRO A 228 -0.85 -5.29 -23.69
CA PRO A 228 -1.89 -5.66 -24.65
C PRO A 228 -2.64 -6.96 -24.29
N ASP A 229 -2.01 -7.87 -23.54
CA ASP A 229 -2.61 -9.14 -23.13
C ASP A 229 -3.38 -9.04 -21.80
N LEU A 230 -3.33 -7.88 -21.13
CA LEU A 230 -4.02 -7.68 -19.85
C LEU A 230 -5.47 -7.25 -20.07
N GLU A 231 -6.41 -7.97 -19.44
CA GLU A 231 -7.81 -7.51 -19.37
C GLU A 231 -7.89 -6.25 -18.50
N VAL A 232 -8.23 -5.10 -19.11
CA VAL A 232 -8.35 -3.81 -18.42
C VAL A 232 -9.79 -3.28 -18.53
N ARG A 233 -10.43 -3.11 -17.37
CA ARG A 233 -11.72 -2.42 -17.21
C ARG A 233 -11.48 -1.03 -16.62
N ALA A 234 -12.30 -0.05 -17.01
CA ALA A 234 -12.19 1.32 -16.53
C ALA A 234 -13.58 1.88 -16.23
N ASP A 235 -13.78 2.34 -15.00
CA ASP A 235 -15.03 2.89 -14.52
C ASP A 235 -14.82 4.30 -13.95
N ALA A 236 -15.66 5.24 -14.34
CA ALA A 236 -15.74 6.59 -13.77
C ALA A 236 -17.02 6.70 -12.93
N GLU A 237 -16.88 6.91 -11.63
CA GLU A 237 -18.02 7.00 -10.71
C GLU A 237 -18.11 8.38 -10.06
N LYS A 238 -19.33 8.92 -10.03
CA LYS A 238 -19.67 10.14 -9.34
C LYS A 238 -20.16 9.81 -7.94
N SER A 239 -19.53 10.38 -6.91
CA SER A 239 -19.92 10.13 -5.51
C SER A 239 -19.64 11.33 -4.62
N ILE A 240 -20.33 11.39 -3.49
CA ILE A 240 -20.03 12.32 -2.40
C ILE A 240 -18.88 11.79 -1.51
N SER A 241 -18.57 10.50 -1.60
CA SER A 241 -17.53 9.84 -0.80
C SER A 241 -16.61 8.99 -1.68
N VAL A 242 -15.50 9.57 -2.10
CA VAL A 242 -14.46 8.85 -2.84
C VAL A 242 -13.96 7.62 -2.07
N ALA A 243 -13.69 7.79 -0.76
CA ALA A 243 -13.23 6.70 0.08
C ALA A 243 -14.26 5.57 0.20
N GLY A 244 -15.55 5.91 0.35
CA GLY A 244 -16.62 4.92 0.46
C GLY A 244 -16.74 4.03 -0.78
N VAL A 245 -16.66 4.62 -1.98
CA VAL A 245 -16.67 3.86 -3.23
C VAL A 245 -15.46 2.95 -3.36
N LEU A 246 -14.25 3.44 -3.03
CA LEU A 246 -13.04 2.63 -3.09
C LEU A 246 -13.06 1.48 -2.07
N VAL A 247 -13.58 1.72 -0.86
CA VAL A 247 -13.76 0.69 0.17
C VAL A 247 -14.72 -0.38 -0.31
N GLU A 248 -15.87 0.01 -0.89
CA GLU A 248 -16.82 -0.97 -1.41
C GLU A 248 -16.25 -1.75 -2.59
N ALA A 249 -15.60 -1.07 -3.53
CA ALA A 249 -14.93 -1.72 -4.68
C ALA A 249 -13.84 -2.71 -4.24
N SER A 250 -13.17 -2.46 -3.11
CA SER A 250 -12.13 -3.34 -2.57
C SER A 250 -12.63 -4.71 -2.10
N ARG A 251 -13.96 -4.92 -1.95
CA ARG A 251 -14.55 -6.23 -1.67
C ARG A 251 -14.39 -7.22 -2.83
N HIS A 252 -14.21 -6.69 -4.02
CA HIS A 252 -14.13 -7.45 -5.25
C HIS A 252 -12.75 -7.37 -5.89
N ALA A 253 -11.71 -7.20 -5.07
CA ALA A 253 -10.34 -7.10 -5.52
C ALA A 253 -9.38 -7.83 -4.56
N ASP A 254 -8.31 -8.38 -5.10
CA ASP A 254 -7.25 -9.04 -4.32
C ASP A 254 -6.18 -8.05 -3.84
N LEU A 255 -6.12 -6.88 -4.49
CA LEU A 255 -5.20 -5.81 -4.15
C LEU A 255 -5.78 -4.47 -4.64
N LEU A 256 -5.75 -3.46 -3.77
CA LEU A 256 -6.04 -2.07 -4.14
C LEU A 256 -4.74 -1.28 -4.22
N VAL A 257 -4.44 -0.72 -5.40
CA VAL A 257 -3.27 0.14 -5.64
C VAL A 257 -3.70 1.59 -5.67
N MET A 258 -3.00 2.44 -4.91
CA MET A 258 -3.27 3.87 -4.89
C MET A 258 -2.02 4.70 -4.59
N GLY A 259 -2.02 5.95 -5.05
CA GLY A 259 -0.96 6.89 -4.76
C GLY A 259 -1.00 7.42 -3.34
N GLY A 260 0.13 7.40 -2.65
CA GLY A 260 0.33 8.10 -1.39
C GLY A 260 0.44 9.61 -1.63
N ARG A 261 -0.50 10.42 -1.10
CA ARG A 261 -0.41 11.89 -1.18
C ARG A 261 0.41 12.43 -0.01
N ARG A 262 1.46 13.20 -0.31
CA ARG A 262 2.09 14.08 0.68
C ARG A 262 1.37 15.42 0.64
N VAL A 263 0.84 15.87 1.77
CA VAL A 263 0.26 17.20 1.90
C VAL A 263 1.36 18.14 2.38
N PRO A 264 1.71 19.22 1.63
CA PRO A 264 2.60 20.26 2.12
C PRO A 264 1.95 20.93 3.34
N GLY A 265 2.61 20.90 4.49
CA GLY A 265 2.16 21.63 5.68
C GLY A 265 2.64 23.06 5.67
N ALA A 266 2.02 23.94 6.47
CA ALA A 266 2.34 25.36 6.60
C ALA A 266 3.79 25.63 7.10
N LEU A 267 4.46 24.64 7.67
CA LEU A 267 5.83 24.72 8.24
C LEU A 267 6.80 23.71 7.61
N GLY A 268 6.50 23.20 6.41
CA GLY A 268 7.30 22.20 5.72
C GLY A 268 6.46 20.98 5.31
N ILE A 269 7.11 19.92 4.82
CA ILE A 269 6.45 18.70 4.40
C ILE A 269 5.87 17.98 5.63
N THR A 270 4.58 18.13 5.89
CA THR A 270 3.89 17.29 6.88
C THR A 270 3.72 15.89 6.29
N ARG A 271 4.20 14.90 7.03
CA ARG A 271 4.00 13.47 6.72
C ARG A 271 2.56 13.10 7.07
N SER A 272 1.61 13.52 6.24
CA SER A 272 0.21 13.14 6.43
C SER A 272 -0.37 12.52 5.17
N LEU A 273 -1.13 11.47 5.36
CA LEU A 273 -1.93 10.84 4.31
C LEU A 273 -3.12 11.75 3.98
N GLY A 274 -3.54 11.77 2.72
CA GLY A 274 -4.79 12.42 2.33
C GLY A 274 -5.99 11.74 3.00
N THR A 275 -7.07 12.49 3.21
CA THR A 275 -8.28 12.01 3.91
C THR A 275 -8.84 10.73 3.31
N SER A 276 -8.94 10.65 1.97
CA SER A 276 -9.43 9.45 1.29
C SER A 276 -8.48 8.25 1.48
N THR A 277 -7.16 8.47 1.37
CA THR A 277 -6.16 7.40 1.60
C THR A 277 -6.23 6.89 3.03
N HIS A 278 -6.30 7.80 4.01
CA HIS A 278 -6.46 7.44 5.41
C HIS A 278 -7.70 6.57 5.63
N SER A 279 -8.87 6.99 5.12
CA SER A 279 -10.11 6.23 5.27
C SER A 279 -10.05 4.85 4.60
N VAL A 280 -9.47 4.77 3.40
CA VAL A 280 -9.30 3.50 2.68
C VAL A 280 -8.40 2.54 3.45
N LEU A 281 -7.25 3.02 3.97
CA LEU A 281 -6.36 2.20 4.78
C LEU A 281 -7.03 1.63 6.03
N HIS A 282 -7.99 2.35 6.60
CA HIS A 282 -8.74 1.90 7.77
C HIS A 282 -9.84 0.88 7.45
N GLN A 283 -10.42 0.90 6.23
CA GLN A 283 -11.69 0.24 5.95
C GLN A 283 -11.68 -0.71 4.74
N ALA A 284 -10.65 -0.69 3.88
CA ALA A 284 -10.59 -1.56 2.71
C ALA A 284 -10.73 -3.05 3.08
N HIS A 285 -11.28 -3.84 2.18
CA HIS A 285 -11.55 -5.27 2.35
C HIS A 285 -10.50 -6.17 1.70
N CYS A 286 -9.49 -5.59 1.07
CA CYS A 286 -8.32 -6.29 0.53
C CYS A 286 -7.03 -5.57 0.95
N PRO A 287 -5.83 -6.15 0.76
CA PRO A 287 -4.57 -5.46 0.93
C PRO A 287 -4.50 -4.17 0.10
N VAL A 288 -3.87 -3.14 0.67
CA VAL A 288 -3.73 -1.84 0.01
C VAL A 288 -2.25 -1.54 -0.23
N LEU A 289 -1.87 -1.40 -1.50
CA LEU A 289 -0.54 -1.00 -1.94
C LEU A 289 -0.50 0.51 -2.15
N LEU A 290 0.28 1.20 -1.33
CA LEU A 290 0.56 2.62 -1.49
C LEU A 290 1.86 2.82 -2.25
N ILE A 291 1.79 3.56 -3.35
CA ILE A 291 2.95 3.99 -4.13
C ILE A 291 3.32 5.42 -3.70
N PRO A 292 4.52 5.66 -3.16
CA PRO A 292 4.94 7.00 -2.76
C PRO A 292 5.10 7.90 -3.99
N ARG A 293 4.70 9.18 -3.87
CA ARG A 293 5.01 10.19 -4.88
C ARG A 293 6.49 10.57 -4.81
N THR A 294 7.17 10.49 -5.92
CA THR A 294 8.52 11.05 -6.08
C THR A 294 8.44 12.56 -6.32
N GLY A 295 9.51 13.32 -5.96
CA GLY A 295 9.50 14.78 -6.06
C GLY A 295 9.36 15.34 -7.50
N SER A 296 9.54 14.51 -8.53
CA SER A 296 9.31 14.85 -9.94
C SER A 296 7.83 14.99 -10.31
N ASP A 297 6.92 14.44 -9.49
CA ASP A 297 5.47 14.49 -9.73
C ASP A 297 4.84 15.83 -9.31
N PHE A 298 5.63 16.78 -8.80
CA PHE A 298 5.21 18.15 -8.48
C PHE A 298 5.37 19.12 -9.67
N GLY A 299 5.32 18.59 -10.90
CA GLY A 299 5.30 19.40 -12.12
C GLY A 299 4.14 20.38 -12.08
N SER A 300 4.50 21.68 -11.91
CA SER A 300 3.75 22.89 -12.25
C SER A 300 2.22 22.80 -12.20
N ARG A 301 1.67 23.22 -11.06
CA ARG A 301 0.32 23.80 -11.08
C ARG A 301 0.38 25.12 -11.83
N PRO A 302 -0.58 25.38 -12.75
CA PRO A 302 -0.81 26.73 -13.23
C PRO A 302 -1.31 27.63 -12.09
#